data_091f45c07fc19a0832c0978ee87a9b02
#
_entry.id   091f45c07fc19a0832c0978ee87a9b02
#
_cell.length_a   1.000
_cell.length_b   1.000
_cell.length_c   1.000
_cell.angle_alpha   90.00
_cell.angle_beta   90.00
_cell.angle_gamma   90.00
#
_symmetry.space_group_name_H-M   'P 1'
#
loop_
_entity.id
_entity.type
_entity.pdbx_description
1 polymer ?
#
loop_
_entity_poly.entity_id
_entity_poly.type
_entity_poly.pdbx_seq_one_letter_code
_entity_poly.pdbx_strand_id
1 'polypeptide(L)'
;DSFLIIGIIIATAAAIIASQALISGSFTLISEAMRLNLWPKFKIVYPTEERGQLFIPAINFLLFVGCCGIVLYFKNSGNMEGAYGLAITLCMISTSMLFANYLVLHRIKPILIYLYLAVYLTIEFSFLIANLQKFEHGGYVTLIIGGLLFAVMYIWYRARKIKNRYIEFVRLENYIPKIQELSNDRTVPKYATHLVYMTSANNPHHSFP
;
A
#
# COMPACT_ATOMS: atom_id res chain seq x y z
N ASP A 1 27.79 -32.10 14.42
CA ASP A 1 27.42 -30.86 15.17
C ASP A 1 27.89 -29.58 14.44
N SER A 2 29.08 -29.55 13.82
CA SER A 2 29.58 -28.37 13.09
C SER A 2 28.69 -27.99 11.89
N PHE A 3 28.12 -28.95 11.17
CA PHE A 3 27.23 -28.73 10.05
C PHE A 3 25.90 -28.07 10.49
N LEU A 4 25.40 -28.45 11.65
CA LEU A 4 24.19 -27.89 12.23
C LEU A 4 24.37 -26.41 12.61
N ILE A 5 25.52 -26.04 13.18
CA ILE A 5 25.85 -24.66 13.54
C ILE A 5 25.91 -23.78 12.29
N ILE A 6 26.57 -24.24 11.23
CA ILE A 6 26.63 -23.50 9.95
C ILE A 6 25.22 -23.32 9.37
N GLY A 7 24.39 -24.37 9.40
CA GLY A 7 23.00 -24.29 8.95
C GLY A 7 22.18 -23.26 9.71
N ILE A 8 22.31 -23.18 11.04
CA ILE A 8 21.64 -22.19 11.87
C ILE A 8 22.09 -20.76 11.53
N ILE A 9 23.39 -20.54 11.35
CA ILE A 9 23.92 -19.21 10.97
C ILE A 9 23.36 -18.77 9.62
N ILE A 10 23.37 -19.65 8.62
CA ILE A 10 22.83 -19.33 7.29
C ILE A 10 21.32 -19.05 7.36
N ALA A 11 20.55 -19.88 8.07
CA ALA A 11 19.12 -19.68 8.24
C ALA A 11 18.80 -18.37 8.95
N THR A 12 19.56 -18.01 9.98
CA THR A 12 19.40 -16.73 10.70
C THR A 12 19.71 -15.54 9.79
N ALA A 13 20.80 -15.61 9.04
CA ALA A 13 21.15 -14.54 8.08
C ALA A 13 20.07 -14.39 7.00
N ALA A 14 19.56 -15.50 6.46
CA ALA A 14 18.47 -15.48 5.49
C ALA A 14 17.18 -14.85 6.07
N ALA A 15 16.83 -15.17 7.32
CA ALA A 15 15.67 -14.59 8.00
C ALA A 15 15.81 -13.08 8.20
N ILE A 16 17.00 -12.58 8.54
CA ILE A 16 17.28 -11.15 8.68
C ILE A 16 17.10 -10.44 7.34
N ILE A 17 17.66 -10.97 6.26
CA ILE A 17 17.56 -10.38 4.91
C ILE A 17 16.08 -10.37 4.46
N ALA A 18 15.36 -11.46 4.65
CA ALA A 18 13.94 -11.56 4.29
C ALA A 18 13.10 -10.54 5.08
N SER A 19 13.36 -10.37 6.37
CA SER A 19 12.69 -9.38 7.22
C SER A 19 12.89 -7.95 6.70
N GLN A 20 14.12 -7.57 6.33
CA GLN A 20 14.42 -6.26 5.77
C GLN A 20 13.69 -6.02 4.43
N ALA A 21 13.64 -7.03 3.57
CA ALA A 21 12.93 -6.95 2.30
C ALA A 21 11.42 -6.74 2.51
N LEU A 22 10.80 -7.45 3.47
CA LEU A 22 9.38 -7.31 3.81
C LEU A 22 9.05 -5.92 4.39
N ILE A 23 9.91 -5.39 5.26
CA ILE A 23 9.73 -4.04 5.82
C ILE A 23 9.79 -2.98 4.70
N SER A 24 10.80 -3.05 3.83
CA SER A 24 10.94 -2.14 2.70
C SER A 24 9.76 -2.24 1.72
N GLY A 25 9.32 -3.46 1.41
CA GLY A 25 8.13 -3.71 0.59
C GLY A 25 6.87 -3.13 1.22
N SER A 26 6.71 -3.24 2.54
CA SER A 26 5.57 -2.66 3.26
C SER A 26 5.53 -1.14 3.17
N PHE A 27 6.67 -0.46 3.28
CA PHE A 27 6.73 1.00 3.10
C PHE A 27 6.32 1.41 1.68
N THR A 28 6.77 0.68 0.66
CA THR A 28 6.41 0.95 -0.73
C THR A 28 4.91 0.77 -0.97
N LEU A 29 4.32 -0.33 -0.48
CA LEU A 29 2.89 -0.58 -0.60
C LEU A 29 2.04 0.49 0.09
N ILE A 30 2.41 0.89 1.31
CA ILE A 30 1.71 1.96 2.04
C ILE A 30 1.89 3.31 1.34
N SER A 31 3.07 3.61 0.81
CA SER A 31 3.29 4.83 0.01
C SER A 31 2.36 4.88 -1.20
N GLU A 32 2.22 3.79 -1.94
CA GLU A 32 1.27 3.73 -3.06
C GLU A 32 -0.19 3.81 -2.61
N ALA A 33 -0.56 3.17 -1.50
CA ALA A 33 -1.90 3.30 -0.92
C ALA A 33 -2.22 4.75 -0.51
N MET A 34 -1.24 5.49 0.04
CA MET A 34 -1.37 6.92 0.33
C MET A 34 -1.54 7.76 -0.94
N ARG A 35 -0.81 7.44 -2.01
CA ARG A 35 -0.94 8.13 -3.33
C ARG A 35 -2.31 7.91 -3.94
N LEU A 36 -2.85 6.70 -3.82
CA LEU A 36 -4.21 6.35 -4.27
C LEU A 36 -5.32 6.87 -3.34
N ASN A 37 -4.97 7.59 -2.26
CA ASN A 37 -5.89 8.06 -1.23
C ASN A 37 -6.70 6.94 -0.53
N LEU A 38 -6.16 5.74 -0.47
CA LEU A 38 -6.72 4.60 0.24
C LEU A 38 -6.25 4.51 1.70
N TRP A 39 -5.21 5.27 2.07
CA TRP A 39 -4.61 5.26 3.39
C TRP A 39 -4.36 6.69 3.90
N PRO A 40 -4.38 6.92 5.23
CA PRO A 40 -4.01 8.22 5.81
C PRO A 40 -2.61 8.64 5.39
N LYS A 41 -2.41 9.94 5.12
CA LYS A 41 -1.10 10.46 4.75
C LYS A 41 -0.19 10.55 5.97
N PHE A 42 0.84 9.71 6.01
CA PHE A 42 1.93 9.78 6.97
C PHE A 42 3.14 10.53 6.40
N LYS A 43 3.99 11.01 7.30
CA LYS A 43 5.26 11.63 6.92
C LYS A 43 6.19 10.56 6.35
N ILE A 44 6.63 10.75 5.11
CA ILE A 44 7.64 9.93 4.46
C ILE A 44 8.98 10.62 4.66
N VAL A 45 9.98 9.86 5.08
CA VAL A 45 11.37 10.31 5.21
C VAL A 45 12.17 9.59 4.13
N TYR A 46 12.96 10.34 3.39
CA TYR A 46 13.90 9.82 2.40
C TYR A 46 15.30 9.85 3.00
N PRO A 47 15.85 8.69 3.42
CA PRO A 47 17.15 8.65 4.11
C PRO A 47 18.33 9.03 3.22
N THR A 48 18.18 8.82 1.91
CA THR A 48 19.21 9.08 0.90
C THR A 48 18.62 9.84 -0.29
N GLU A 49 19.47 10.46 -1.09
CA GLU A 49 19.09 11.10 -2.35
C GLU A 49 18.77 10.08 -3.46
N GLU A 50 19.08 8.82 -3.26
CA GLU A 50 18.77 7.75 -4.19
C GLU A 50 17.28 7.45 -4.23
N ARG A 51 16.72 7.35 -5.45
CA ARG A 51 15.31 7.02 -5.67
C ARG A 51 15.03 5.60 -5.21
N GLY A 52 14.05 5.46 -4.31
CA GLY A 52 13.51 4.15 -3.92
C GLY A 52 13.67 3.79 -2.45
N GLN A 53 14.50 4.49 -1.69
CA GLN A 53 14.57 4.30 -0.25
C GLN A 53 13.52 5.15 0.46
N LEU A 54 12.51 4.49 1.00
CA LEU A 54 11.41 5.11 1.75
C LEU A 54 11.47 4.65 3.19
N PHE A 55 11.28 5.57 4.12
CA PHE A 55 11.09 5.26 5.53
C PHE A 55 9.85 5.97 6.07
N ILE A 56 8.95 5.20 6.68
CA ILE A 56 7.71 5.70 7.26
C ILE A 56 7.70 5.32 8.75
N PRO A 57 8.10 6.24 9.66
CA PRO A 57 8.26 5.92 11.09
C PRO A 57 7.01 5.32 11.73
N ALA A 58 5.83 5.85 11.41
CA ALA A 58 4.57 5.36 11.95
C ALA A 58 4.28 3.91 11.56
N ILE A 59 4.57 3.55 10.31
CA ILE A 59 4.38 2.18 9.81
C ILE A 59 5.43 1.24 10.41
N ASN A 60 6.68 1.70 10.55
CA ASN A 60 7.71 0.91 11.20
C ASN A 60 7.33 0.55 12.64
N PHE A 61 6.80 1.52 13.39
CA PHE A 61 6.31 1.27 14.75
C PHE A 61 5.12 0.31 14.76
N LEU A 62 4.16 0.48 13.83
CA LEU A 62 3.01 -0.42 13.69
C LEU A 62 3.44 -1.86 13.38
N LEU A 63 4.40 -2.04 12.48
CA LEU A 63 4.96 -3.35 12.15
C LEU A 63 5.66 -3.98 13.35
N PHE A 64 6.45 -3.20 14.10
CA PHE A 64 7.11 -3.68 15.32
C PHE A 64 6.10 -4.18 16.34
N VAL A 65 5.09 -3.37 16.68
CA VAL A 65 4.03 -3.74 17.64
C VAL A 65 3.24 -4.95 17.12
N GLY A 66 2.93 -4.99 15.83
CA GLY A 66 2.24 -6.11 15.20
C GLY A 66 3.05 -7.41 15.28
N CYS A 67 4.34 -7.38 14.96
CA CYS A 67 5.22 -8.54 15.07
C CYS A 67 5.34 -9.04 16.51
N CYS A 68 5.55 -8.14 17.48
CA CYS A 68 5.58 -8.51 18.90
C CYS A 68 4.25 -9.13 19.34
N GLY A 69 3.12 -8.54 18.93
CA GLY A 69 1.78 -9.06 19.23
C GLY A 69 1.56 -10.48 18.68
N ILE A 70 1.93 -10.72 17.43
CA ILE A 70 1.82 -12.04 16.79
C ILE A 70 2.69 -13.07 17.50
N VAL A 71 3.94 -12.74 17.83
CA VAL A 71 4.85 -13.66 18.54
C VAL A 71 4.32 -14.02 19.92
N LEU A 72 3.82 -13.02 20.67
CA LEU A 72 3.24 -13.25 21.99
C LEU A 72 1.93 -14.05 21.95
N TYR A 73 1.14 -13.85 20.92
CA TYR A 73 -0.12 -14.55 20.73
C TYR A 73 0.08 -16.01 20.37
N PHE A 74 0.87 -16.31 19.35
CA PHE A 74 1.02 -17.68 18.87
C PHE A 74 1.93 -18.54 19.75
N LYS A 75 3.02 -17.99 20.27
CA LYS A 75 4.03 -18.70 21.10
C LYS A 75 4.62 -19.96 20.46
N ASN A 76 4.04 -20.43 19.36
CA ASN A 76 4.42 -21.66 18.65
C ASN A 76 4.55 -21.38 17.15
N SER A 77 5.68 -21.79 16.57
CA SER A 77 5.97 -21.57 15.15
C SER A 77 5.01 -22.28 14.20
N GLY A 78 4.48 -23.45 14.58
CA GLY A 78 3.53 -24.21 13.74
C GLY A 78 2.21 -23.43 13.47
N ASN A 79 1.71 -22.72 14.48
CA ASN A 79 0.51 -21.88 14.33
C ASN A 79 0.78 -20.63 13.50
N MET A 80 1.98 -20.05 13.64
CA MET A 80 2.42 -18.92 12.79
C MET A 80 2.53 -19.33 11.32
N GLU A 81 2.99 -20.56 11.04
CA GLU A 81 3.07 -21.09 9.69
C GLU A 81 1.71 -21.15 8.99
N GLY A 82 0.64 -21.54 9.71
CA GLY A 82 -0.73 -21.55 9.18
C GLY A 82 -1.23 -20.17 8.80
N ALA A 83 -0.98 -19.14 9.64
CA ALA A 83 -1.34 -17.76 9.36
C ALA A 83 -0.55 -17.22 8.16
N TYR A 84 0.75 -17.44 8.11
CA TYR A 84 1.64 -16.99 7.06
C TYR A 84 1.33 -17.66 5.71
N GLY A 85 1.11 -18.98 5.71
CA GLY A 85 0.79 -19.73 4.50
C GLY A 85 -0.50 -19.22 3.83
N LEU A 86 -1.54 -18.96 4.61
CA LEU A 86 -2.79 -18.41 4.09
C LEU A 86 -2.61 -17.00 3.52
N ALA A 87 -1.86 -16.13 4.21
CA ALA A 87 -1.56 -14.77 3.74
C ALA A 87 -0.86 -14.78 2.38
N ILE A 88 0.20 -15.59 2.24
CA ILE A 88 0.95 -15.71 1.00
C ILE A 88 0.07 -16.23 -0.14
N THR A 89 -0.69 -17.29 0.11
CA THR A 89 -1.52 -17.91 -0.93
C THR A 89 -2.55 -16.93 -1.48
N LEU A 90 -3.21 -16.15 -0.60
CA LEU A 90 -4.15 -15.10 -1.02
C LEU A 90 -3.44 -13.98 -1.82
N CYS A 91 -2.23 -13.62 -1.44
CA CYS A 91 -1.41 -12.66 -2.17
C CYS A 91 -1.04 -13.18 -3.56
N MET A 92 -0.62 -14.44 -3.67
CA MET A 92 -0.29 -15.09 -4.95
C MET A 92 -1.49 -15.09 -5.90
N ILE A 93 -2.66 -15.54 -5.44
CA ILE A 93 -3.89 -15.52 -6.25
C ILE A 93 -4.22 -14.11 -6.74
N SER A 94 -4.15 -13.11 -5.85
CA SER A 94 -4.40 -11.72 -6.21
C SER A 94 -3.41 -11.21 -7.26
N THR A 95 -2.13 -11.55 -7.13
CA THR A 95 -1.09 -11.17 -8.08
C THR A 95 -1.30 -11.83 -9.44
N SER A 96 -1.65 -13.11 -9.48
CA SER A 96 -1.94 -13.85 -10.72
C SER A 96 -3.15 -13.26 -11.45
N MET A 97 -4.21 -12.85 -10.72
CA MET A 97 -5.36 -12.17 -11.31
C MET A 97 -5.00 -10.78 -11.88
N LEU A 98 -4.20 -10.00 -11.15
CA LEU A 98 -3.73 -8.70 -11.60
C LEU A 98 -2.83 -8.82 -12.83
N PHE A 99 -1.95 -9.82 -12.86
CA PHE A 99 -1.07 -10.07 -14.00
C PHE A 99 -1.87 -10.54 -15.24
N ALA A 100 -2.90 -11.36 -15.05
CA ALA A 100 -3.80 -11.72 -16.14
C ALA A 100 -4.51 -10.49 -16.74
N ASN A 101 -4.99 -9.56 -15.89
CA ASN A 101 -5.55 -8.28 -16.32
C ASN A 101 -4.53 -7.44 -17.12
N TYR A 102 -3.30 -7.39 -16.65
CA TYR A 102 -2.21 -6.72 -17.36
C TYR A 102 -1.98 -7.30 -18.75
N LEU A 103 -1.97 -8.64 -18.90
CA LEU A 103 -1.83 -9.32 -20.18
C LEU A 103 -2.99 -9.00 -21.16
N VAL A 104 -4.23 -8.91 -20.63
CA VAL A 104 -5.40 -8.49 -21.42
C VAL A 104 -5.24 -7.07 -21.94
N LEU A 105 -4.81 -6.14 -21.10
CA LEU A 105 -4.58 -4.74 -21.50
C LEU A 105 -3.50 -4.60 -22.57
N HIS A 106 -2.49 -5.47 -22.56
CA HIS A 106 -1.43 -5.51 -23.57
C HIS A 106 -1.80 -6.32 -24.82
N ARG A 107 -3.07 -6.70 -24.98
CA ARG A 107 -3.61 -7.42 -26.14
C ARG A 107 -2.86 -8.72 -26.45
N ILE A 108 -2.35 -9.41 -25.46
CA ILE A 108 -1.76 -10.74 -25.62
C ILE A 108 -2.85 -11.73 -26.06
N LYS A 109 -2.45 -12.74 -26.85
CA LYS A 109 -3.38 -13.75 -27.37
C LYS A 109 -4.14 -14.42 -26.19
N PRO A 110 -5.48 -14.47 -26.23
CA PRO A 110 -6.27 -14.95 -25.09
C PRO A 110 -5.94 -16.40 -24.68
N ILE A 111 -5.55 -17.23 -25.64
CA ILE A 111 -5.15 -18.61 -25.34
C ILE A 111 -3.94 -18.71 -24.40
N LEU A 112 -2.98 -17.78 -24.49
CA LEU A 112 -1.83 -17.74 -23.59
C LEU A 112 -2.25 -17.28 -22.19
N ILE A 113 -3.21 -16.37 -22.10
CA ILE A 113 -3.75 -15.89 -20.84
C ILE A 113 -4.51 -17.00 -20.11
N TYR A 114 -5.34 -17.74 -20.83
CA TYR A 114 -6.05 -18.90 -20.26
C TYR A 114 -5.09 -20.01 -19.83
N LEU A 115 -4.07 -20.30 -20.62
CA LEU A 115 -3.04 -21.29 -20.29
C LEU A 115 -2.29 -20.87 -19.01
N TYR A 116 -1.87 -19.60 -18.94
CA TYR A 116 -1.23 -19.03 -17.76
C TYR A 116 -2.12 -19.20 -16.52
N LEU A 117 -3.38 -18.72 -16.60
CA LEU A 117 -4.33 -18.83 -15.49
C LEU A 117 -4.58 -20.28 -15.08
N ALA A 118 -4.77 -21.20 -16.05
CA ALA A 118 -5.02 -22.60 -15.74
C ALA A 118 -3.87 -23.23 -14.95
N VAL A 119 -2.63 -22.99 -15.36
CA VAL A 119 -1.45 -23.55 -14.68
C VAL A 119 -1.28 -22.92 -13.30
N TYR A 120 -1.24 -21.60 -13.21
CA TYR A 120 -0.96 -20.90 -11.94
C TYR A 120 -2.09 -21.07 -10.92
N LEU A 121 -3.35 -20.89 -11.33
CA LEU A 121 -4.47 -21.06 -10.41
C LEU A 121 -4.58 -22.51 -9.91
N THR A 122 -4.28 -23.53 -10.71
CA THR A 122 -4.29 -24.90 -10.24
C THR A 122 -3.27 -25.14 -9.13
N ILE A 123 -2.08 -24.59 -9.27
CA ILE A 123 -1.03 -24.67 -8.24
C ILE A 123 -1.46 -23.88 -7.00
N GLU A 124 -1.91 -22.65 -7.18
CA GLU A 124 -2.30 -21.75 -6.09
C GLU A 124 -3.50 -22.28 -5.31
N PHE A 125 -4.51 -22.84 -5.98
CA PHE A 125 -5.63 -23.50 -5.32
C PHE A 125 -5.25 -24.76 -4.54
N SER A 126 -4.29 -25.55 -5.02
CA SER A 126 -3.79 -26.69 -4.26
C SER A 126 -3.11 -26.23 -2.96
N PHE A 127 -2.31 -25.16 -3.01
CA PHE A 127 -1.74 -24.53 -1.81
C PHE A 127 -2.81 -23.93 -0.90
N LEU A 128 -3.85 -23.31 -1.48
CA LEU A 128 -4.97 -22.75 -0.70
C LEU A 128 -5.69 -23.85 0.09
N ILE A 129 -5.98 -24.99 -0.54
CA ILE A 129 -6.64 -26.11 0.12
C ILE A 129 -5.77 -26.66 1.27
N ALA A 130 -4.46 -26.82 1.04
CA ALA A 130 -3.52 -27.26 2.05
C ALA A 130 -3.43 -26.28 3.25
N ASN A 131 -3.44 -24.98 2.99
CA ASN A 131 -3.41 -23.95 4.04
C ASN A 131 -4.76 -23.80 4.77
N LEU A 132 -5.89 -24.08 4.10
CA LEU A 132 -7.21 -24.09 4.74
C LEU A 132 -7.36 -25.24 5.76
N GLN A 133 -6.65 -26.33 5.61
CA GLN A 133 -6.63 -27.40 6.63
C GLN A 133 -5.98 -26.93 7.94
N LYS A 134 -5.07 -25.94 7.86
CA LYS A 134 -4.43 -25.31 9.03
C LYS A 134 -5.19 -24.07 9.53
N PHE A 135 -6.40 -23.81 9.03
CA PHE A 135 -7.16 -22.60 9.33
C PHE A 135 -7.43 -22.43 10.83
N GLU A 136 -7.88 -23.49 11.49
CA GLU A 136 -8.17 -23.48 12.94
C GLU A 136 -6.93 -23.29 13.80
N HIS A 137 -5.73 -23.62 13.30
CA HIS A 137 -4.47 -23.50 14.01
C HIS A 137 -3.78 -22.13 13.86
N GLY A 138 -4.44 -21.15 13.21
CA GLY A 138 -3.90 -19.79 13.12
C GLY A 138 -4.28 -19.03 11.85
N GLY A 139 -4.76 -19.71 10.80
CA GLY A 139 -5.15 -19.08 9.55
C GLY A 139 -6.23 -17.99 9.68
N TYR A 140 -7.14 -18.14 10.64
CA TYR A 140 -8.20 -17.15 10.91
C TYR A 140 -7.64 -15.77 11.32
N VAL A 141 -6.48 -15.73 11.97
CA VAL A 141 -5.83 -14.46 12.39
C VAL A 141 -5.48 -13.61 11.17
N THR A 142 -5.02 -14.25 10.09
CA THR A 142 -4.73 -13.56 8.82
C THR A 142 -5.97 -12.88 8.25
N LEU A 143 -7.12 -13.55 8.28
CA LEU A 143 -8.38 -12.94 7.79
C LEU A 143 -8.85 -11.80 8.67
N ILE A 144 -8.68 -11.90 9.99
CA ILE A 144 -9.02 -10.82 10.92
C ILE A 144 -8.15 -9.60 10.66
N ILE A 145 -6.82 -9.76 10.57
CA ILE A 145 -5.89 -8.66 10.29
C ILE A 145 -6.17 -8.07 8.90
N GLY A 146 -6.31 -8.91 7.88
CA GLY A 146 -6.63 -8.46 6.52
C GLY A 146 -7.96 -7.71 6.45
N GLY A 147 -9.00 -8.23 7.10
CA GLY A 147 -10.30 -7.58 7.20
C GLY A 147 -10.25 -6.23 7.92
N LEU A 148 -9.47 -6.13 9.00
CA LEU A 148 -9.25 -4.87 9.73
C LEU A 148 -8.56 -3.83 8.85
N LEU A 149 -7.48 -4.21 8.17
CA LEU A 149 -6.77 -3.32 7.24
C LEU A 149 -7.67 -2.88 6.09
N PHE A 150 -8.46 -3.81 5.52
CA PHE A 150 -9.43 -3.49 4.47
C PHE A 150 -10.51 -2.53 4.98
N ALA A 151 -11.02 -2.72 6.20
CA ALA A 151 -12.00 -1.82 6.80
C ALA A 151 -11.44 -0.40 6.98
N VAL A 152 -10.20 -0.26 7.45
CA VAL A 152 -9.51 1.04 7.55
C VAL A 152 -9.41 1.71 6.18
N MET A 153 -8.97 0.97 5.16
CA MET A 153 -8.87 1.50 3.78
C MET A 153 -10.24 1.92 3.23
N TYR A 154 -11.27 1.12 3.45
CA TYR A 154 -12.63 1.40 2.98
C TYR A 154 -13.23 2.62 3.68
N ILE A 155 -13.11 2.73 5.01
CA ILE A 155 -13.57 3.89 5.78
C ILE A 155 -12.86 5.16 5.32
N TRP A 156 -11.54 5.10 5.13
CA TRP A 156 -10.76 6.23 4.65
C TRP A 156 -11.17 6.67 3.25
N TYR A 157 -11.35 5.73 2.33
CA TYR A 157 -11.83 6.00 0.98
C TYR A 157 -13.21 6.68 0.99
N ARG A 158 -14.15 6.16 1.80
CA ARG A 158 -15.49 6.73 1.95
C ARG A 158 -15.45 8.13 2.54
N ALA A 159 -14.67 8.35 3.57
CA ALA A 159 -14.49 9.66 4.19
C ALA A 159 -13.95 10.70 3.19
N ARG A 160 -12.96 10.32 2.38
CA ARG A 160 -12.41 11.16 1.31
C ARG A 160 -13.47 11.49 0.25
N LYS A 161 -14.25 10.49 -0.17
CA LYS A 161 -15.32 10.69 -1.14
C LYS A 161 -16.38 11.67 -0.61
N ILE A 162 -16.72 11.59 0.67
CA ILE A 162 -17.64 12.51 1.33
C ILE A 162 -17.01 13.92 1.36
N LYS A 163 -15.77 14.04 1.85
CA LYS A 163 -15.06 15.33 1.88
C LYS A 163 -15.06 16.01 0.51
N ASN A 164 -14.77 15.26 -0.56
CA ASN A 164 -14.71 15.85 -1.91
C ASN A 164 -16.06 16.35 -2.43
N ARG A 165 -17.19 15.93 -1.84
CA ARG A 165 -18.52 16.49 -2.17
C ARG A 165 -18.75 17.88 -1.60
N TYR A 166 -18.05 18.24 -0.52
CA TYR A 166 -18.14 19.56 0.12
C TYR A 166 -17.10 20.54 -0.39
N ILE A 167 -16.25 20.14 -1.35
CA ILE A 167 -15.31 21.04 -2.00
C ILE A 167 -16.05 21.77 -3.13
N GLU A 168 -16.23 23.08 -2.96
CA GLU A 168 -16.75 23.93 -4.02
C GLU A 168 -15.63 24.26 -5.00
N PHE A 169 -15.87 23.95 -6.27
CA PHE A 169 -14.93 24.29 -7.34
C PHE A 169 -15.25 25.69 -7.85
N VAL A 170 -14.28 26.55 -7.78
CA VAL A 170 -14.43 27.95 -8.19
C VAL A 170 -13.66 28.19 -9.49
N ARG A 171 -14.25 28.96 -10.41
CA ARG A 171 -13.57 29.40 -11.63
C ARG A 171 -12.62 30.54 -11.31
N LEU A 172 -11.36 30.38 -11.69
CA LEU A 172 -10.31 31.36 -11.46
C LEU A 172 -10.67 32.72 -12.10
N GLU A 173 -11.35 32.71 -13.26
CA GLU A 173 -11.78 33.88 -13.99
C GLU A 173 -12.58 34.85 -13.12
N ASN A 174 -13.42 34.35 -12.22
CA ASN A 174 -14.26 35.16 -11.33
C ASN A 174 -13.42 35.87 -10.23
N TYR A 175 -12.22 35.43 -9.97
CA TYR A 175 -11.36 35.97 -8.93
C TYR A 175 -10.21 36.84 -9.47
N ILE A 176 -9.94 36.80 -10.77
CA ILE A 176 -8.90 37.64 -11.38
C ILE A 176 -9.10 39.11 -11.08
N PRO A 177 -10.34 39.72 -11.21
CA PRO A 177 -10.56 41.15 -10.87
C PRO A 177 -10.25 41.44 -9.41
N LYS A 178 -10.66 40.57 -8.48
CA LYS A 178 -10.37 40.72 -7.04
C LYS A 178 -8.88 40.65 -6.74
N ILE A 179 -8.17 39.78 -7.42
CA ILE A 179 -6.70 39.63 -7.26
C ILE A 179 -5.98 40.87 -7.80
N GLN A 180 -6.47 41.46 -8.91
CA GLN A 180 -5.95 42.71 -9.45
C GLN A 180 -6.22 43.90 -8.52
N GLU A 181 -7.43 44.00 -7.96
CA GLU A 181 -7.78 45.01 -6.95
C GLU A 181 -6.86 44.90 -5.73
N LEU A 182 -6.69 43.67 -5.19
CA LEU A 182 -5.79 43.39 -4.07
C LEU A 182 -4.33 43.69 -4.42
N SER A 183 -3.92 43.48 -5.67
CA SER A 183 -2.57 43.78 -6.15
C SER A 183 -2.31 45.31 -6.15
N ASN A 184 -3.32 46.14 -6.38
CA ASN A 184 -3.19 47.56 -6.42
C ASN A 184 -3.40 48.21 -5.04
N ASP A 185 -3.98 47.49 -4.08
CA ASP A 185 -4.22 47.99 -2.73
C ASP A 185 -2.88 48.12 -1.97
N ARG A 186 -2.54 49.33 -1.57
CA ARG A 186 -1.32 49.64 -0.81
C ARG A 186 -1.49 49.51 0.70
N THR A 187 -2.70 49.31 1.18
CA THR A 187 -2.99 49.18 2.62
C THR A 187 -2.66 47.78 3.13
N VAL A 188 -2.64 46.78 2.23
CA VAL A 188 -2.31 45.37 2.56
C VAL A 188 -0.82 45.10 2.32
N PRO A 189 -0.08 44.69 3.35
CA PRO A 189 1.34 44.37 3.19
C PRO A 189 1.52 43.16 2.27
N LYS A 190 2.36 43.30 1.23
CA LYS A 190 2.63 42.24 0.24
C LYS A 190 3.90 41.54 0.61
N TYR A 191 3.78 40.28 1.06
CA TYR A 191 4.91 39.45 1.44
C TYR A 191 5.45 38.59 0.28
N ALA A 192 4.71 38.46 -0.83
CA ALA A 192 5.10 37.70 -2.01
C ALA A 192 4.70 38.44 -3.30
N THR A 193 5.59 38.39 -4.29
CA THR A 193 5.39 39.00 -5.62
C THR A 193 4.64 38.10 -6.60
N HIS A 194 4.59 36.79 -6.30
CA HIS A 194 3.96 35.81 -7.17
C HIS A 194 3.02 34.92 -6.37
N LEU A 195 1.82 34.71 -6.88
CA LEU A 195 0.85 33.77 -6.35
C LEU A 195 0.84 32.52 -7.23
N VAL A 196 1.30 31.39 -6.69
CA VAL A 196 1.38 30.13 -7.41
C VAL A 196 0.34 29.17 -6.87
N TYR A 197 -0.60 28.76 -7.72
CA TYR A 197 -1.57 27.70 -7.40
C TYR A 197 -1.07 26.35 -7.93
N MET A 198 -0.93 25.40 -7.04
CA MET A 198 -0.65 24.02 -7.42
C MET A 198 -1.97 23.29 -7.69
N THR A 199 -2.24 22.99 -8.95
CA THR A 199 -3.44 22.29 -9.38
C THR A 199 -3.09 21.14 -10.32
N SER A 200 -3.92 20.10 -10.31
CA SER A 200 -3.84 19.00 -11.28
C SER A 200 -4.56 19.29 -12.59
N ALA A 201 -5.21 20.48 -12.71
CA ALA A 201 -5.91 20.87 -13.93
C ALA A 201 -4.91 21.35 -14.99
N ASN A 202 -4.95 20.73 -16.18
CA ASN A 202 -4.08 21.07 -17.30
C ASN A 202 -4.67 22.19 -18.19
N ASN A 203 -5.86 22.69 -17.89
CA ASN A 203 -6.55 23.67 -18.72
C ASN A 203 -7.02 24.85 -17.86
N PRO A 204 -6.74 26.12 -18.24
CA PRO A 204 -7.11 27.30 -17.46
C PRO A 204 -8.63 27.51 -17.32
N HIS A 205 -9.43 26.86 -18.16
CA HIS A 205 -10.89 26.92 -18.11
C HIS A 205 -11.53 25.89 -17.16
N HIS A 206 -10.75 25.02 -16.52
CA HIS A 206 -11.27 24.11 -15.49
C HIS A 206 -11.45 24.83 -14.15
N SER A 207 -12.54 24.49 -13.45
CA SER A 207 -12.76 24.94 -12.07
C SER A 207 -11.74 24.30 -11.11
N PHE A 208 -11.25 25.11 -10.18
CA PHE A 208 -10.28 24.70 -9.15
C PHE A 208 -11.00 24.49 -7.82
N PRO A 209 -10.53 23.53 -6.96
CA PRO A 209 -11.07 23.35 -5.63
C PRO A 209 -10.68 24.46 -4.69
#